data_14022d30b78c80c054dd9c7cc43b2dda
#
_entry.id   14022d30b78c80c054dd9c7cc43b2dda
#
_cell.length_a   1.000
_cell.length_b   1.000
_cell.length_c   1.000
_cell.angle_alpha   90.00
_cell.angle_beta   90.00
_cell.angle_gamma   90.00
#
_symmetry.space_group_name_H-M   'P 1'
#
loop_
_entity.id
_entity.type
_entity.pdbx_description
1 polymer ?
#
loop_
_entity_poly.entity_id
_entity_poly.type
_entity_poly.pdbx_seq_one_letter_code
_entity_poly.pdbx_strand_id
1 'polypeptide(L)'
;MPILGESPDVNGLWSAAAIWIKEAPGIAKTVAEWMSGGSPEIDPHQSDIARFYGHHRSGAHIRARTSEGFNKTYGIVHPAEQWESNREVRVAPFFHRLVGLGAEFIEG
;
A
#
# COMPACT_ATOMS: atom_id res chain seq x y z
N MET A 1 -3.03 -0.22 6.61
CA MET A 1 -3.59 -1.33 5.80
C MET A 1 -2.83 -2.60 6.07
N PRO A 2 -3.47 -3.77 6.06
CA PRO A 2 -2.79 -5.06 6.22
C PRO A 2 -1.68 -5.30 5.19
N ILE A 3 -0.78 -6.22 5.51
CA ILE A 3 0.27 -6.69 4.61
C ILE A 3 0.07 -8.19 4.45
N LEU A 4 -0.46 -8.60 3.32
CA LEU A 4 -0.90 -9.97 3.04
C LEU A 4 -0.19 -10.52 1.81
N GLY A 5 -0.10 -11.84 1.71
CA GLY A 5 0.34 -12.53 0.51
C GLY A 5 1.73 -13.11 0.58
N GLU A 6 2.11 -13.77 -0.50
CA GLU A 6 3.43 -14.36 -0.66
C GLU A 6 4.50 -13.32 -0.94
N SER A 7 5.65 -13.47 -0.32
CA SER A 7 6.80 -12.59 -0.56
C SER A 7 7.25 -12.67 -2.02
N PRO A 8 7.43 -11.54 -2.71
CA PRO A 8 7.99 -11.56 -4.06
C PRO A 8 9.48 -11.93 -4.10
N ASP A 9 10.16 -11.90 -2.95
CA ASP A 9 11.60 -12.16 -2.85
C ASP A 9 11.91 -13.60 -2.38
N VAL A 10 10.95 -14.28 -1.73
CA VAL A 10 11.16 -15.61 -1.12
C VAL A 10 9.95 -16.49 -1.32
N ASN A 11 10.09 -17.51 -2.16
CA ASN A 11 9.01 -18.47 -2.41
C ASN A 11 8.58 -19.22 -1.14
N GLY A 12 7.29 -19.37 -0.95
CA GLY A 12 6.70 -20.05 0.20
C GLY A 12 6.66 -19.22 1.49
N LEU A 13 7.23 -18.01 1.49
CA LEU A 13 7.14 -17.10 2.63
C LEU A 13 5.89 -16.22 2.51
N TRP A 14 4.92 -16.46 3.37
CA TRP A 14 3.66 -15.73 3.41
C TRP A 14 3.61 -14.72 4.55
N SER A 15 2.99 -13.58 4.29
CA SER A 15 2.73 -12.52 5.28
C SER A 15 1.24 -12.41 5.56
N ALA A 16 0.89 -12.23 6.83
CA ALA A 16 -0.43 -11.83 7.30
C ALA A 16 -0.22 -10.91 8.51
N ALA A 17 0.13 -9.65 8.26
CA ALA A 17 0.56 -8.70 9.29
C ALA A 17 -0.28 -7.42 9.27
N ALA A 18 -0.17 -6.64 10.36
CA ALA A 18 -0.88 -5.37 10.56
C ALA A 18 -2.41 -5.52 10.47
N ILE A 19 -2.94 -6.60 11.05
CA ILE A 19 -4.35 -6.98 11.03
C ILE A 19 -5.02 -6.53 12.31
N TRP A 20 -6.18 -5.88 12.18
CA TRP A 20 -7.03 -5.57 13.32
C TRP A 20 -7.85 -6.80 13.70
N ILE A 21 -8.12 -6.97 15.00
CA ILE A 21 -8.86 -8.14 15.52
C ILE A 21 -10.18 -8.36 14.78
N LYS A 22 -10.93 -7.29 14.50
CA LYS A 22 -12.21 -7.34 13.79
C LYS A 22 -12.12 -7.87 12.35
N GLU A 23 -10.96 -7.74 11.72
CA GLU A 23 -10.74 -8.12 10.33
C GLU A 23 -10.17 -9.54 10.20
N ALA A 24 -9.66 -10.10 11.31
CA ALA A 24 -8.92 -11.35 11.31
C ALA A 24 -9.68 -12.54 10.66
N PRO A 25 -10.98 -12.77 10.89
CA PRO A 25 -11.67 -13.89 10.26
C PRO A 25 -11.74 -13.78 8.72
N GLY A 26 -12.04 -12.58 8.20
CA GLY A 26 -12.09 -12.34 6.76
C GLY A 26 -10.71 -12.48 6.11
N ILE A 27 -9.70 -11.90 6.74
CA ILE A 27 -8.32 -11.99 6.26
C ILE A 27 -7.82 -13.43 6.29
N ALA A 28 -8.10 -14.18 7.35
CA ALA A 28 -7.71 -15.59 7.43
C ALA A 28 -8.32 -16.41 6.30
N LYS A 29 -9.61 -16.21 5.98
CA LYS A 29 -10.26 -16.84 4.83
C LYS A 29 -9.53 -16.48 3.53
N THR A 30 -9.35 -15.18 3.28
CA THR A 30 -8.71 -14.67 2.07
C THR A 30 -7.30 -15.23 1.86
N VAL A 31 -6.47 -15.24 2.89
CA VAL A 31 -5.11 -15.79 2.81
C VAL A 31 -5.13 -17.30 2.60
N ALA A 32 -6.02 -18.04 3.27
CA ALA A 32 -6.14 -19.48 3.10
C ALA A 32 -6.56 -19.85 1.67
N GLU A 33 -7.52 -19.15 1.09
CA GLU A 33 -7.94 -19.31 -0.31
C GLU A 33 -6.78 -19.03 -1.26
N TRP A 34 -6.04 -17.96 -1.03
CA TRP A 34 -4.90 -17.57 -1.85
C TRP A 34 -3.79 -18.62 -1.82
N MET A 35 -3.45 -19.11 -0.63
CA MET A 35 -2.43 -20.16 -0.46
C MET A 35 -2.83 -21.50 -1.11
N SER A 36 -4.12 -21.83 -1.10
CA SER A 36 -4.60 -23.13 -1.59
C SER A 36 -5.03 -23.12 -3.06
N GLY A 37 -5.59 -22.01 -3.52
CA GLY A 37 -6.19 -21.89 -4.86
C GLY A 37 -5.46 -20.93 -5.81
N GLY A 38 -4.41 -20.25 -5.34
CA GLY A 38 -3.64 -19.27 -6.11
C GLY A 38 -4.33 -17.92 -6.31
N SER A 39 -5.62 -17.82 -5.93
CA SER A 39 -6.39 -16.57 -6.04
C SER A 39 -7.54 -16.58 -5.02
N PRO A 40 -7.69 -15.56 -4.18
CA PRO A 40 -8.81 -15.46 -3.27
C PRO A 40 -10.08 -14.93 -3.98
N GLU A 41 -11.24 -15.18 -3.36
CA GLU A 41 -12.54 -14.66 -3.83
C GLU A 41 -12.59 -13.12 -3.83
N ILE A 42 -11.97 -12.49 -2.82
CA ILE A 42 -11.90 -11.04 -2.68
C ILE A 42 -10.55 -10.55 -3.21
N ASP A 43 -10.54 -9.51 -4.01
CA ASP A 43 -9.32 -8.88 -4.51
C ASP A 43 -8.51 -8.26 -3.35
N PRO A 44 -7.33 -8.81 -3.01
CA PRO A 44 -6.47 -8.31 -1.94
C PRO A 44 -5.50 -7.21 -2.38
N HIS A 45 -5.61 -6.69 -3.60
CA HIS A 45 -4.65 -5.81 -4.24
C HIS A 45 -4.09 -4.71 -3.32
N GLN A 46 -4.97 -4.00 -2.63
CA GLN A 46 -4.55 -2.92 -1.73
C GLN A 46 -3.79 -3.41 -0.48
N SER A 47 -3.85 -4.69 -0.17
CA SER A 47 -3.20 -5.32 0.98
C SER A 47 -2.04 -6.24 0.59
N ASP A 48 -1.84 -6.49 -0.70
CA ASP A 48 -0.80 -7.37 -1.21
C ASP A 48 0.59 -6.85 -0.85
N ILE A 49 1.45 -7.72 -0.30
CA ILE A 49 2.85 -7.42 0.00
C ILE A 49 3.64 -7.04 -1.27
N ALA A 50 3.24 -7.56 -2.42
CA ALA A 50 3.87 -7.26 -3.71
C ALA A 50 3.67 -5.80 -4.16
N ARG A 51 2.74 -5.04 -3.54
CA ARG A 51 2.57 -3.60 -3.81
C ARG A 51 3.78 -2.74 -3.45
N PHE A 52 4.69 -3.24 -2.63
CA PHE A 52 5.85 -2.47 -2.17
C PHE A 52 6.99 -2.49 -3.19
N TYR A 53 7.37 -1.31 -3.64
CA TYR A 53 8.55 -1.08 -4.46
C TYR A 53 9.79 -0.82 -3.58
N GLY A 54 10.97 -0.81 -4.20
CA GLY A 54 12.24 -0.63 -3.48
C GLY A 54 12.32 0.62 -2.59
N HIS A 55 11.74 1.74 -3.02
CA HIS A 55 11.73 2.98 -2.23
C HIS A 55 10.89 2.87 -0.94
N HIS A 56 9.85 2.02 -0.92
CA HIS A 56 9.05 1.76 0.28
C HIS A 56 9.85 1.08 1.39
N ARG A 57 11.00 0.49 1.09
CA ARG A 57 11.91 -0.14 2.08
C ARG A 57 12.86 0.87 2.74
N SER A 58 12.89 2.12 2.27
CA SER A 58 13.68 3.19 2.86
C SER A 58 13.15 3.58 4.24
N GLY A 59 14.02 3.59 5.25
CA GLY A 59 13.63 3.99 6.60
C GLY A 59 13.10 5.44 6.67
N ALA A 60 13.58 6.32 5.79
CA ALA A 60 13.07 7.70 5.69
C ALA A 60 11.64 7.72 5.14
N HIS A 61 11.38 6.96 4.07
CA HIS A 61 10.04 6.83 3.49
C HIS A 61 9.04 6.22 4.49
N ILE A 62 9.44 5.14 5.14
CA ILE A 62 8.59 4.47 6.15
C ILE A 62 8.22 5.45 7.27
N ARG A 63 9.18 6.17 7.84
CA ARG A 63 8.90 7.13 8.92
C ARG A 63 7.95 8.23 8.49
N ALA A 64 8.19 8.86 7.34
CA ALA A 64 7.37 9.95 6.84
C ALA A 64 5.93 9.48 6.56
N ARG A 65 5.77 8.40 5.79
CA ARG A 65 4.46 7.84 5.42
C ARG A 65 3.70 7.27 6.60
N THR A 66 4.38 6.63 7.56
CA THR A 66 3.72 6.08 8.75
C THR A 66 3.22 7.21 9.65
N SER A 67 4.02 8.27 9.84
CA SER A 67 3.61 9.43 10.62
C SER A 67 2.39 10.13 10.01
N GLU A 68 2.42 10.39 8.71
CA GLU A 68 1.28 10.97 8.00
C GLU A 68 0.06 10.05 8.03
N GLY A 69 0.26 8.75 7.76
CA GLY A 69 -0.81 7.76 7.79
C GLY A 69 -1.47 7.62 9.15
N PHE A 70 -0.70 7.72 10.24
CA PHE A 70 -1.25 7.73 11.59
C PHE A 70 -2.17 8.94 11.82
N ASN A 71 -1.70 10.13 11.44
CA ASN A 71 -2.49 11.35 11.56
C ASN A 71 -3.78 11.29 10.73
N LYS A 72 -3.70 10.82 9.49
CA LYS A 72 -4.88 10.66 8.61
C LYS A 72 -5.86 9.61 9.12
N THR A 73 -5.38 8.54 9.76
CA THR A 73 -6.25 7.48 10.30
C THR A 73 -7.07 7.95 11.51
N TYR A 74 -6.51 8.81 12.35
CA TYR A 74 -7.13 9.28 13.59
C TYR A 74 -7.59 10.73 13.55
N GLY A 75 -7.31 11.44 12.47
CA GLY A 75 -7.74 12.81 12.25
C GLY A 75 -9.10 12.93 11.57
N ILE A 76 -9.41 14.13 11.17
CA ILE A 76 -10.58 14.42 10.34
C ILE A 76 -10.28 13.97 8.91
N VAL A 77 -11.13 13.13 8.34
CA VAL A 77 -11.02 12.71 6.95
C VAL A 77 -11.62 13.77 6.04
N HIS A 78 -10.81 14.29 5.12
CA HIS A 78 -11.24 15.23 4.09
C HIS A 78 -11.48 14.52 2.77
N PRO A 79 -12.54 14.86 2.01
CA PRO A 79 -12.77 14.30 0.69
C PRO A 79 -11.56 14.56 -0.24
N ALA A 80 -11.17 13.55 -1.01
CA ALA A 80 -10.07 13.61 -1.97
C ALA A 80 -8.71 14.02 -1.36
N GLU A 81 -8.51 13.81 -0.06
CA GLU A 81 -7.25 14.09 0.61
C GLU A 81 -6.12 13.26 0.01
N GLN A 82 -5.02 13.93 -0.36
CA GLN A 82 -3.84 13.31 -0.92
C GLN A 82 -2.73 13.17 0.12
N TRP A 83 -1.80 12.25 -0.12
CA TRP A 83 -0.55 12.17 0.62
C TRP A 83 0.32 13.39 0.31
N GLU A 84 0.97 13.93 1.33
CA GLU A 84 1.85 15.09 1.22
C GLU A 84 3.33 14.69 1.33
N SER A 85 3.63 13.75 2.24
CA SER A 85 5.01 13.30 2.47
C SER A 85 5.53 12.41 1.35
N ASN A 86 6.80 12.58 1.01
CA ASN A 86 7.53 11.72 0.06
C ASN A 86 6.80 11.49 -1.28
N ARG A 87 6.18 12.53 -1.80
CA ARG A 87 5.64 12.54 -3.16
C ARG A 87 6.79 12.60 -4.19
N GLU A 88 6.48 12.25 -5.43
CA GLU A 88 7.39 12.35 -6.56
C GLU A 88 8.65 11.47 -6.46
N VAL A 89 8.66 10.48 -5.56
CA VAL A 89 9.75 9.50 -5.46
C VAL A 89 9.78 8.59 -6.70
N ARG A 90 8.60 8.37 -7.29
CA ARG A 90 8.41 7.66 -8.54
C ARG A 90 7.39 8.42 -9.38
N VAL A 91 7.76 8.76 -10.59
CA VAL A 91 6.94 9.58 -11.48
C VAL A 91 6.80 8.94 -12.87
N ALA A 92 5.71 9.26 -13.55
CA ALA A 92 5.48 8.82 -14.92
C ALA A 92 6.49 9.45 -15.90
N PRO A 93 6.78 8.84 -17.06
CA PRO A 93 7.78 9.33 -18.02
C PRO A 93 7.55 10.77 -18.48
N PHE A 94 6.30 11.22 -18.56
CA PHE A 94 5.95 12.59 -19.01
C PHE A 94 5.75 13.59 -17.87
N PHE A 95 6.00 13.20 -16.61
CA PHE A 95 5.75 14.01 -15.42
C PHE A 95 6.31 15.43 -15.54
N HIS A 96 7.61 15.58 -15.80
CA HIS A 96 8.26 16.90 -15.87
C HIS A 96 7.70 17.79 -16.97
N ARG A 97 7.29 17.20 -18.09
CA ARG A 97 6.67 17.93 -19.18
C ARG A 97 5.27 18.43 -18.80
N LEU A 98 4.52 17.60 -18.11
CA LEU A 98 3.18 17.93 -17.62
C LEU A 98 3.22 18.99 -16.51
N VAL A 99 4.22 18.93 -15.61
CA VAL A 99 4.49 20.00 -14.62
C VAL A 99 4.64 21.35 -15.32
N GLY A 100 5.46 21.42 -16.38
CA GLY A 100 5.65 22.63 -17.17
C GLY A 100 4.39 23.16 -17.87
N LEU A 101 3.38 22.32 -18.03
CA LEU A 101 2.07 22.69 -18.58
C LEU A 101 1.03 23.02 -17.50
N GLY A 102 1.40 23.03 -16.23
CA GLY A 102 0.52 23.34 -15.12
C GLY A 102 -0.42 22.22 -14.71
N ALA A 103 -0.09 20.96 -15.01
CA ALA A 103 -0.88 19.82 -14.59
C ALA A 103 -0.82 19.63 -13.07
N GLU A 104 -1.95 19.28 -12.47
CA GLU A 104 -2.04 18.79 -11.10
C GLU A 104 -1.96 17.25 -11.09
N PHE A 105 -1.32 16.71 -10.06
CA PHE A 105 -1.10 15.27 -9.94
C PHE A 105 -1.73 14.72 -8.67
N ILE A 106 -2.37 13.59 -8.82
CA ILE A 106 -2.79 12.74 -7.71
C ILE A 106 -1.84 11.54 -7.62
N GLU A 107 -1.68 11.01 -6.42
CA GLU A 107 -0.92 9.78 -6.20
C GLU A 107 -1.82 8.57 -6.50
N GLY A 108 -1.35 7.70 -7.37
CA GLY A 108 -2.02 6.46 -7.77
C GLY A 108 -1.41 5.23 -7.14
#